data_87394e063d719b787b837e0ea3ebb9aa
#
_entry.id   87394e063d719b787b837e0ea3ebb9aa
#
_cell.length_a   1.000
_cell.length_b   1.000
_cell.length_c   1.000
_cell.angle_alpha   90.00
_cell.angle_beta   90.00
_cell.angle_gamma   90.00
#
_symmetry.space_group_name_H-M   'P 1'
#
loop_
_entity.id
_entity.type
_entity.pdbx_description
1 polymer ?
#
loop_
_entity_poly.entity_id
_entity_poly.type
_entity_poly.pdbx_seq_one_letter_code
_entity_poly.pdbx_strand_id
1 'polypeptide(L)'
;NRLDDYQWKNRLILVQAASENGGEIETLRSARAEIDDRDIVWFVNTGSDVVSNQKAVSGSLESDIKAVLDESRSYGRVLLIGKDGGIKSRESSLDLDAIFRRIDGMPMRIREMRAD
;
A
#
# COMPACT_ATOMS: atom_id res chain seq x y z
N ASN A 1 -7.36 11.42 -10.17
CA ASN A 1 -7.03 10.11 -9.60
C ASN A 1 -7.51 10.00 -8.16
N ARG A 2 -8.13 8.89 -7.85
CA ARG A 2 -8.60 8.59 -6.50
C ARG A 2 -8.24 7.14 -6.17
N LEU A 3 -8.31 6.78 -4.87
CA LEU A 3 -8.02 5.40 -4.46
C LEU A 3 -8.95 4.39 -5.13
N ASP A 4 -10.19 4.73 -5.38
CA ASP A 4 -11.15 3.86 -6.06
C ASP A 4 -10.70 3.46 -7.47
N ASP A 5 -9.85 4.24 -8.12
CA ASP A 5 -9.37 3.96 -9.46
C ASP A 5 -8.51 2.70 -9.52
N TYR A 6 -8.00 2.25 -8.39
CA TYR A 6 -7.16 1.05 -8.30
C TYR A 6 -7.96 -0.22 -8.04
N GLN A 7 -9.23 -0.09 -7.67
CA GLN A 7 -10.07 -1.25 -7.38
C GLN A 7 -10.08 -2.21 -8.57
N TRP A 8 -9.91 -3.49 -8.28
CA TRP A 8 -9.81 -4.59 -9.24
C TRP A 8 -8.54 -4.61 -10.08
N LYS A 9 -7.68 -3.63 -9.95
CA LYS A 9 -6.41 -3.53 -10.70
C LYS A 9 -5.19 -3.77 -9.83
N ASN A 10 -5.17 -3.15 -8.66
CA ASN A 10 -3.98 -3.16 -7.79
C ASN A 10 -4.38 -3.35 -6.33
N ARG A 11 -3.48 -3.99 -5.60
CA ARG A 11 -3.48 -3.95 -4.15
C ARG A 11 -2.72 -2.70 -3.73
N LEU A 12 -3.05 -2.13 -2.57
CA LEU A 12 -2.43 -0.90 -2.11
C LEU A 12 -1.79 -1.10 -0.74
N ILE A 13 -0.63 -0.48 -0.56
CA ILE A 13 -0.02 -0.32 0.77
C ILE A 13 0.02 1.17 1.05
N LEU A 14 -0.62 1.59 2.12
CA LEU A 14 -0.60 2.99 2.56
C LEU A 14 0.19 3.06 3.86
N VAL A 15 1.16 3.95 3.91
CA VAL A 15 2.03 4.10 5.07
C VAL A 15 2.03 5.55 5.55
N GLN A 16 1.77 5.73 6.84
CA GLN A 16 2.05 6.99 7.52
C GLN A 16 3.45 6.88 8.10
N ALA A 17 4.42 7.57 7.51
CA ALA A 17 5.79 7.49 7.96
C ALA A 17 5.94 7.99 9.40
N ALA A 18 6.76 7.31 10.18
CA ALA A 18 7.03 7.70 11.56
C ALA A 18 7.89 8.99 11.60
N SER A 19 8.75 9.15 10.61
CA SER A 19 9.58 10.33 10.42
C SER A 19 10.04 10.38 8.96
N GLU A 20 10.58 11.51 8.53
CA GLU A 20 11.11 11.65 7.16
C GLU A 20 12.23 10.64 6.87
N ASN A 21 12.93 10.19 7.90
CA ASN A 21 14.07 9.28 7.78
C ASN A 21 13.73 7.86 8.25
N GLY A 22 12.46 7.49 8.26
CA GLY A 22 11.99 6.23 8.83
C GLY A 22 12.36 4.96 8.06
N GLY A 23 12.84 5.08 6.83
CA GLY A 23 13.31 3.94 6.04
C GLY A 23 12.22 3.17 5.32
N GLU A 24 10.95 3.53 5.48
CA GLU A 24 9.84 2.81 4.83
C GLU A 24 9.92 2.87 3.31
N ILE A 25 10.28 4.04 2.77
CA ILE A 25 10.40 4.22 1.31
C ILE A 25 11.50 3.32 0.77
N GLU A 26 12.65 3.28 1.43
CA GLU A 26 13.78 2.44 1.01
C GLU A 26 13.42 0.96 1.07
N THR A 27 12.74 0.54 2.12
CA THR A 27 12.27 -0.84 2.28
C THR A 27 11.36 -1.24 1.13
N LEU A 28 10.41 -0.36 0.77
CA LEU A 28 9.49 -0.62 -0.33
C LEU A 28 10.21 -0.65 -1.68
N ARG A 29 11.12 0.26 -1.92
CA ARG A 29 11.91 0.29 -3.16
C ARG A 29 12.78 -0.96 -3.32
N SER A 30 13.35 -1.43 -2.22
CA SER A 30 14.20 -2.64 -2.24
C SER A 30 13.42 -3.90 -2.56
N ALA A 31 12.12 -3.91 -2.34
CA ALA A 31 11.25 -5.06 -2.60
C ALA A 31 10.49 -4.94 -3.94
N ARG A 32 11.02 -4.18 -4.88
CA ARG A 32 10.33 -3.86 -6.14
C ARG A 32 9.80 -5.09 -6.87
N ALA A 33 10.60 -6.14 -6.98
CA ALA A 33 10.21 -7.34 -7.72
C ALA A 33 9.00 -8.03 -7.09
N GLU A 34 9.01 -8.20 -5.77
CA GLU A 34 7.91 -8.82 -5.04
C GLU A 34 6.66 -7.94 -5.08
N ILE A 35 6.85 -6.63 -5.03
CA ILE A 35 5.76 -5.66 -5.10
C ILE A 35 5.10 -5.69 -6.48
N ASP A 36 5.89 -5.66 -7.54
CA ASP A 36 5.37 -5.70 -8.91
C ASP A 36 4.67 -7.03 -9.20
N ASP A 37 5.21 -8.13 -8.71
CA ASP A 37 4.62 -9.46 -8.90
C ASP A 37 3.22 -9.57 -8.29
N ARG A 38 2.94 -8.80 -7.25
CA ARG A 38 1.64 -8.80 -6.56
C ARG A 38 0.74 -7.63 -6.96
N ASP A 39 1.11 -6.91 -8.01
CA ASP A 39 0.34 -5.75 -8.50
C ASP A 39 0.11 -4.70 -7.41
N ILE A 40 1.13 -4.45 -6.60
CA ILE A 40 1.03 -3.49 -5.49
C ILE A 40 1.43 -2.09 -5.94
N VAL A 41 0.60 -1.11 -5.61
CA VAL A 41 0.96 0.30 -5.65
C VAL A 41 1.05 0.77 -4.21
N TRP A 42 2.13 1.43 -3.84
CA TRP A 42 2.29 1.90 -2.48
C TRP A 42 2.39 3.43 -2.41
N PHE A 43 1.97 3.96 -1.27
CA PHE A 43 2.02 5.39 -0.98
C PHE A 43 2.52 5.60 0.44
N VAL A 44 3.50 6.47 0.61
CA VAL A 44 4.04 6.84 1.92
C VAL A 44 3.79 8.32 2.13
N ASN A 45 2.98 8.64 3.14
CA ASN A 45 2.79 10.03 3.55
C ASN A 45 3.92 10.40 4.50
N THR A 46 4.81 11.28 4.03
CA THR A 46 6.00 11.70 4.80
C THR A 46 5.70 12.85 5.76
N GLY A 47 4.52 13.45 5.64
CA GLY A 47 4.17 14.66 6.37
C GLY A 47 4.28 15.91 5.51
N SER A 48 5.21 15.93 4.55
CA SER A 48 5.33 17.05 3.61
C SER A 48 4.75 16.70 2.24
N ASP A 49 4.86 15.44 1.82
CA ASP A 49 4.29 14.98 0.55
C ASP A 49 3.92 13.51 0.63
N VAL A 50 3.42 12.96 -0.48
CA VAL A 50 3.14 11.53 -0.62
C VAL A 50 4.06 10.98 -1.70
N VAL A 51 4.88 10.01 -1.32
CA VAL A 51 5.80 9.32 -2.22
C VAL A 51 5.20 7.98 -2.63
N SER A 52 5.41 7.58 -3.88
CA SER A 52 4.78 6.39 -4.44
C SER A 52 5.70 5.72 -5.47
N ASN A 53 5.40 4.45 -5.81
CA ASN A 53 5.99 3.81 -6.98
C ASN A 53 5.26 4.18 -8.28
N GLN A 54 4.22 5.00 -8.20
CA GLN A 54 3.58 5.63 -9.35
C GLN A 54 4.38 6.86 -9.77
N LYS A 55 4.30 7.22 -11.05
CA LYS A 55 5.02 8.39 -11.57
C LYS A 55 4.54 9.71 -10.97
N ALA A 56 3.24 9.81 -10.72
CA ALA A 56 2.67 11.05 -10.20
C ALA A 56 1.50 10.74 -9.28
N VAL A 57 1.36 11.57 -8.24
CA VAL A 57 0.24 11.50 -7.32
C VAL A 57 -0.51 12.82 -7.44
N SER A 58 -1.76 12.77 -7.90
CA SER A 58 -2.60 13.96 -8.04
C SER A 58 -2.99 14.51 -6.67
N GLY A 59 -3.41 15.77 -6.63
CA GLY A 59 -3.86 16.37 -5.38
C GLY A 59 -5.06 15.66 -4.77
N SER A 60 -6.00 15.19 -5.60
CA SER A 60 -7.17 14.46 -5.10
C SER A 60 -6.80 13.08 -4.57
N LEU A 61 -5.86 12.39 -5.20
CA LEU A 61 -5.35 11.11 -4.70
C LEU A 61 -4.59 11.31 -3.39
N GLU A 62 -3.74 12.32 -3.30
CA GLU A 62 -3.05 12.67 -2.06
C GLU A 62 -4.01 12.94 -0.92
N SER A 63 -5.08 13.69 -1.18
CA SER A 63 -6.11 13.97 -0.18
C SER A 63 -6.82 12.70 0.29
N ASP A 64 -7.15 11.80 -0.63
CA ASP A 64 -7.76 10.51 -0.30
C ASP A 64 -6.85 9.69 0.61
N ILE A 65 -5.56 9.62 0.27
CA ILE A 65 -4.57 8.84 1.03
C ILE A 65 -4.45 9.39 2.45
N LYS A 66 -4.31 10.70 2.58
CA LYS A 66 -4.19 11.35 3.88
C LYS A 66 -5.43 11.12 4.74
N ALA A 67 -6.62 11.20 4.13
CA ALA A 67 -7.89 10.98 4.84
C ALA A 67 -8.00 9.55 5.36
N VAL A 68 -7.67 8.56 4.54
CA VAL A 68 -7.72 7.15 4.95
C VAL A 68 -6.72 6.86 6.07
N LEU A 69 -5.49 7.38 5.95
CA LEU A 69 -4.48 7.20 6.99
C LEU A 69 -4.89 7.87 8.29
N ASP A 70 -5.48 9.06 8.21
CA ASP A 70 -5.96 9.77 9.40
C ASP A 70 -7.09 9.02 10.09
N GLU A 71 -8.05 8.50 9.34
CA GLU A 71 -9.16 7.71 9.88
C GLU A 71 -8.67 6.44 10.58
N SER A 72 -7.60 5.85 10.11
CA SER A 72 -7.07 4.59 10.62
C SER A 72 -5.96 4.75 11.65
N ARG A 73 -5.59 5.98 11.99
CA ARG A 73 -4.41 6.24 12.84
C ARG A 73 -4.45 5.54 14.20
N SER A 74 -5.64 5.33 14.76
CA SER A 74 -5.80 4.64 16.05
C SER A 74 -5.58 3.14 15.94
N TYR A 75 -5.63 2.58 14.73
CA TYR A 75 -5.53 1.14 14.48
C TYR A 75 -4.20 0.74 13.87
N GLY A 76 -3.47 1.69 13.30
CA GLY A 76 -2.17 1.42 12.71
C GLY A 76 -1.73 2.45 11.71
N ARG A 77 -0.44 2.42 11.36
CA ARG A 77 0.19 3.34 10.42
C ARG A 77 0.40 2.72 9.04
N VAL A 78 0.21 1.41 8.93
CA VAL A 78 0.43 0.67 7.67
C VAL A 78 -0.86 -0.07 7.34
N LEU A 79 -1.43 0.24 6.20
CA LEU A 79 -2.69 -0.35 5.75
C LEU A 79 -2.45 -1.16 4.48
N LEU A 80 -3.01 -2.37 4.45
CA LEU A 80 -3.08 -3.18 3.24
C LEU A 80 -4.50 -3.14 2.71
N ILE A 81 -4.66 -2.70 1.46
CA ILE A 81 -5.95 -2.66 0.78
C ILE A 81 -5.90 -3.69 -0.34
N GLY A 82 -6.90 -4.57 -0.39
CA GLY A 82 -7.00 -5.59 -1.42
C GLY A 82 -7.50 -5.04 -2.75
N LYS A 83 -7.48 -5.87 -3.78
CA LYS A 83 -7.99 -5.47 -5.11
C LYS A 83 -9.49 -5.15 -5.08
N ASP A 84 -10.22 -5.73 -4.13
CA ASP A 84 -11.66 -5.44 -3.97
C ASP A 84 -11.92 -4.08 -3.30
N GLY A 85 -10.87 -3.37 -2.90
CA GLY A 85 -10.97 -2.06 -2.26
C GLY A 85 -11.11 -2.12 -0.75
N GLY A 86 -11.18 -3.30 -0.15
CA GLY A 86 -11.33 -3.44 1.31
C GLY A 86 -9.99 -3.41 2.04
N ILE A 87 -10.00 -2.87 3.24
CA ILE A 87 -8.81 -2.87 4.10
C ILE A 87 -8.64 -4.27 4.69
N LYS A 88 -7.49 -4.89 4.42
CA LYS A 88 -7.22 -6.27 4.83
C LYS A 88 -6.39 -6.35 6.12
N SER A 89 -5.56 -5.34 6.39
CA SER A 89 -4.82 -5.29 7.64
C SER A 89 -4.47 -3.84 7.99
N ARG A 90 -4.28 -3.62 9.29
CA ARG A 90 -3.82 -2.35 9.87
C ARG A 90 -2.73 -2.69 10.87
N GLU A 91 -1.52 -2.25 10.60
CA GLU A 91 -0.35 -2.61 11.40
C GLU A 91 0.37 -1.36 11.90
N SER A 92 1.10 -1.50 12.99
CA SER A 92 1.84 -0.39 13.60
C SER A 92 3.19 -0.15 12.94
N SER A 93 3.68 -1.10 12.16
CA SER A 93 4.96 -0.97 11.45
C SER A 93 4.90 -1.70 10.11
N LEU A 94 5.81 -1.32 9.22
CA LEU A 94 5.89 -1.93 7.89
C LEU A 94 6.68 -3.25 7.98
N ASP A 95 5.97 -4.35 7.74
CA ASP A 95 6.55 -5.69 7.67
C ASP A 95 6.12 -6.32 6.34
N LEU A 96 6.97 -6.18 5.34
CA LEU A 96 6.63 -6.66 3.99
C LEU A 96 6.51 -8.17 3.91
N ASP A 97 7.33 -8.92 4.66
CA ASP A 97 7.23 -10.38 4.66
C ASP A 97 5.83 -10.83 5.13
N ALA A 98 5.32 -10.22 6.18
CA ALA A 98 3.98 -10.52 6.68
C ALA A 98 2.91 -10.11 5.67
N ILE A 99 3.06 -8.96 5.04
CA ILE A 99 2.12 -8.48 4.02
C ILE A 99 2.11 -9.42 2.82
N PHE A 100 3.28 -9.83 2.34
CA PHE A 100 3.37 -10.74 1.18
C PHE A 100 2.76 -12.10 1.50
N ARG A 101 3.01 -12.65 2.68
CA ARG A 101 2.39 -13.92 3.09
C ARG A 101 0.86 -13.81 3.13
N ARG A 102 0.36 -12.70 3.63
CA ARG A 102 -1.08 -12.46 3.70
C ARG A 102 -1.69 -12.38 2.30
N ILE A 103 -1.05 -11.64 1.40
CA ILE A 103 -1.51 -11.53 0.00
C ILE A 103 -1.49 -12.89 -0.68
N ASP A 104 -0.42 -13.66 -0.52
CA ASP A 104 -0.26 -14.95 -1.19
C ASP A 104 -1.30 -15.98 -0.77
N GLY A 105 -1.95 -15.77 0.36
CA GLY A 105 -3.07 -16.60 0.82
C GLY A 105 -4.44 -16.13 0.33
N MET A 106 -4.53 -15.01 -0.37
CA MET A 106 -5.81 -14.50 -0.86
C MET A 106 -6.29 -15.23 -2.11
N PRO A 107 -7.60 -15.49 -2.26
CA PRO A 107 -8.12 -16.24 -3.42
C PRO A 107 -7.74 -15.62 -4.77
N MET A 108 -7.83 -14.30 -4.92
CA MET A 108 -7.45 -13.64 -6.18
C MET A 108 -5.97 -13.84 -6.49
N ARG A 109 -5.11 -13.74 -5.48
CA ARG A 109 -3.66 -13.93 -5.67
C ARG A 109 -3.35 -15.38 -6.04
N ILE A 110 -4.00 -16.34 -5.38
CA ILE A 110 -3.82 -17.75 -5.70
C ILE A 110 -4.19 -18.01 -7.16
N ARG A 111 -5.29 -17.44 -7.64
CA ARG A 111 -5.68 -17.56 -9.05
C ARG A 111 -4.65 -16.92 -9.98
N GLU A 112 -4.10 -15.77 -9.62
CA GLU A 112 -3.05 -15.09 -10.40
C GLU A 112 -1.82 -15.99 -10.54
N MET A 113 -1.39 -16.63 -9.46
CA MET A 113 -0.23 -17.52 -9.48
C MET A 113 -0.47 -18.77 -10.33
N ARG A 114 -1.71 -19.28 -10.38
CA ARG A 114 -2.08 -20.43 -11.19
C ARG A 114 -2.20 -20.11 -12.67
N ALA A 115 -2.47 -18.86 -13.00
CA ALA A 115 -2.65 -18.43 -14.39
C ALA A 115 -1.33 -18.40 -15.16
N ASP A 116 -0.22 -18.39 -14.47
CA ASP A 116 1.13 -18.42 -15.07
C ASP A 116 1.58 -19.88 -15.36
#